data_85d3347549a0c6fe1be6e5e89f8a12c2
#
_entry.id   85d3347549a0c6fe1be6e5e89f8a12c2
#
_cell.length_a   1.000
_cell.length_b   1.000
_cell.length_c   1.000
_cell.angle_alpha   90.00
_cell.angle_beta   90.00
_cell.angle_gamma   90.00
#
_symmetry.space_group_name_H-M   'P 1'
#
loop_
_entity.id
_entity.type
_entity.pdbx_description
1 polymer ?
#
loop_
_entity_poly.entity_id
_entity_poly.type
_entity_poly.pdbx_seq_one_letter_code
_entity_poly.pdbx_strand_id
1 'polypeptide(L)'
;RDLTVTGFRRVLFRSGGRAAKQAERSAPVTKGVPYITRKVPVYEVLDEEGLSLIENNAETILQEIGVEFRGDAEALQMWKTAGADIDGERVRIPKGLCKKLIQDSAPAEFTQHARNPERNVRIGGKNMVLVPAYGSPFVRDLEKGRRYATLEDFQNFVKLAYSTPYLHHSGGTICEP
;
A
#
# COMPACT_ATOMS: atom_id res chain seq x y z
N ARG A 1 -38.43 -20.57 -25.28
CA ARG A 1 -37.17 -19.84 -25.54
C ARG A 1 -36.13 -20.46 -24.63
N ASP A 2 -35.33 -21.36 -25.19
CA ASP A 2 -34.24 -22.06 -24.50
C ASP A 2 -33.09 -21.06 -24.25
N LEU A 3 -32.83 -20.83 -23.00
CA LEU A 3 -31.61 -20.19 -22.55
C LEU A 3 -30.53 -21.25 -22.39
N THR A 4 -29.84 -21.58 -23.47
CA THR A 4 -28.64 -22.42 -23.44
C THR A 4 -27.48 -21.62 -22.83
N VAL A 5 -27.22 -21.88 -21.57
CA VAL A 5 -26.00 -21.40 -20.87
C VAL A 5 -24.82 -22.21 -21.39
N THR A 6 -24.20 -21.77 -22.49
CA THR A 6 -23.07 -22.46 -23.13
C THR A 6 -21.70 -22.01 -22.64
N GLY A 7 -21.64 -21.19 -21.57
CA GLY A 7 -20.39 -20.61 -21.08
C GLY A 7 -19.63 -21.41 -19.99
N PHE A 8 -20.28 -22.28 -19.23
CA PHE A 8 -19.69 -22.89 -18.03
C PHE A 8 -18.99 -24.23 -18.22
N ARG A 9 -19.10 -24.89 -19.39
CA ARG A 9 -18.52 -26.21 -19.62
C ARG A 9 -17.04 -26.23 -20.01
N ARG A 10 -16.41 -25.11 -20.32
CA ARG A 10 -15.01 -25.07 -20.79
C ARG A 10 -13.93 -24.93 -19.71
N VAL A 11 -14.32 -24.70 -18.46
CA VAL A 11 -13.36 -24.53 -17.36
C VAL A 11 -13.04 -25.83 -16.62
N LEU A 12 -13.81 -26.88 -16.79
CA LEU A 12 -13.71 -28.12 -15.98
C LEU A 12 -12.88 -29.26 -16.55
N PHE A 13 -12.40 -29.18 -17.78
CA PHE A 13 -11.60 -30.26 -18.39
C PHE A 13 -10.30 -29.74 -19.04
N ARG A 14 -9.39 -29.22 -18.24
CA ARG A 14 -7.97 -29.29 -18.58
C ARG A 14 -7.45 -30.64 -18.09
N SER A 15 -7.48 -31.62 -18.95
CA SER A 15 -6.93 -32.95 -18.76
C SER A 15 -5.38 -32.92 -18.85
N GLY A 16 -4.75 -32.24 -17.91
CA GLY A 16 -3.34 -32.49 -17.65
C GLY A 16 -3.25 -33.59 -16.60
N GLY A 17 -2.61 -34.72 -16.92
CA GLY A 17 -2.40 -35.79 -15.97
C GLY A 17 -1.64 -35.32 -14.71
N ARG A 18 -1.48 -36.19 -13.71
CA ARG A 18 -0.79 -35.90 -12.44
C ARG A 18 0.56 -35.21 -12.64
N ALA A 19 1.32 -35.62 -13.67
CA ALA A 19 2.60 -35.03 -14.03
C ALA A 19 2.51 -33.56 -14.47
N ALA A 20 1.48 -33.19 -15.26
CA ALA A 20 1.29 -31.81 -15.69
C ALA A 20 0.90 -30.90 -14.51
N LYS A 21 0.06 -31.39 -13.59
CA LYS A 21 -0.27 -30.65 -12.34
C LYS A 21 0.94 -30.52 -11.42
N GLN A 22 1.82 -31.50 -11.40
CA GLN A 22 3.04 -31.44 -10.60
C GLN A 22 4.05 -30.47 -11.22
N ALA A 23 4.23 -30.47 -12.54
CA ALA A 23 5.05 -29.51 -13.27
C ALA A 23 4.55 -28.07 -13.08
N GLU A 24 3.22 -27.86 -13.14
CA GLU A 24 2.61 -26.54 -12.89
C GLU A 24 2.84 -26.05 -11.45
N ARG A 25 2.81 -26.95 -10.46
CA ARG A 25 3.14 -26.64 -9.05
C ARG A 25 4.63 -26.40 -8.78
N SER A 26 5.49 -27.03 -9.58
CA SER A 26 6.94 -26.92 -9.47
C SER A 26 7.53 -25.83 -10.36
N ALA A 27 6.71 -25.22 -11.25
CA ALA A 27 7.16 -24.10 -12.05
C ALA A 27 7.48 -22.91 -11.15
N PRO A 28 8.65 -22.27 -11.32
CA PRO A 28 8.96 -21.08 -10.54
C PRO A 28 7.90 -20.02 -10.79
N VAL A 29 7.30 -19.49 -9.72
CA VAL A 29 6.32 -18.41 -9.76
C VAL A 29 7.07 -17.10 -10.04
N THR A 30 7.55 -16.95 -11.26
CA THR A 30 8.32 -15.78 -11.70
C THR A 30 7.46 -14.74 -12.41
N LYS A 31 6.24 -15.10 -12.77
CA LYS A 31 5.33 -14.15 -13.44
C LYS A 31 4.74 -13.19 -12.42
N GLY A 32 4.89 -11.90 -12.69
CA GLY A 32 4.22 -10.86 -11.92
C GLY A 32 2.71 -11.03 -11.90
N VAL A 33 2.06 -10.49 -10.90
CA VAL A 33 0.60 -10.46 -10.80
C VAL A 33 0.06 -9.61 -11.94
N PRO A 34 -0.94 -10.08 -12.73
CA PRO A 34 -1.58 -9.23 -13.70
C PRO A 34 -2.26 -8.06 -12.99
N TYR A 35 -2.05 -6.85 -13.50
CA TYR A 35 -2.68 -5.66 -12.93
C TYR A 35 -4.19 -5.76 -13.00
N ILE A 36 -4.83 -5.41 -11.88
CA ILE A 36 -6.28 -5.27 -11.80
C ILE A 36 -6.60 -3.78 -11.93
N THR A 37 -7.31 -3.42 -12.99
CA THR A 37 -7.84 -2.06 -13.13
C THR A 37 -9.21 -2.00 -12.51
N ARG A 38 -9.40 -1.13 -11.54
CA ARG A 38 -10.68 -0.93 -10.87
C ARG A 38 -11.74 -0.40 -11.83
N LYS A 39 -12.85 -1.11 -11.92
CA LYS A 39 -14.03 -0.73 -12.73
C LYS A 39 -15.21 -0.25 -11.88
N VAL A 40 -15.18 -0.52 -10.59
CA VAL A 40 -16.19 -0.05 -9.64
C VAL A 40 -15.83 1.35 -9.15
N PRO A 41 -16.80 2.22 -8.85
CA PRO A 41 -16.55 3.53 -8.26
C PRO A 41 -15.91 3.39 -6.87
N VAL A 42 -15.31 4.48 -6.39
CA VAL A 42 -14.91 4.59 -4.98
C VAL A 42 -16.18 4.68 -4.15
N TYR A 43 -16.24 3.95 -3.04
CA TYR A 43 -17.29 4.12 -2.06
C TYR A 43 -16.90 5.28 -1.14
N GLU A 44 -17.68 6.34 -1.17
CA GLU A 44 -17.48 7.52 -0.35
C GLU A 44 -18.38 7.41 0.89
N VAL A 45 -17.75 7.46 2.07
CA VAL A 45 -18.45 7.38 3.36
C VAL A 45 -18.90 8.75 3.85
N LEU A 46 -18.14 9.79 3.47
CA LEU A 46 -18.40 11.18 3.84
C LEU A 46 -18.79 11.97 2.59
N ASP A 47 -19.67 12.92 2.78
CA ASP A 47 -19.97 13.93 1.77
C ASP A 47 -18.92 15.06 1.75
N GLU A 48 -19.03 15.97 0.80
CA GLU A 48 -18.13 17.12 0.64
C GLU A 48 -18.10 18.04 1.88
N GLU A 49 -19.22 18.16 2.60
CA GLU A 49 -19.29 18.96 3.82
C GLU A 49 -18.46 18.30 4.93
N GLY A 50 -18.62 16.99 5.13
CA GLY A 50 -17.85 16.22 6.10
C GLY A 50 -16.35 16.23 5.82
N LEU A 51 -15.95 16.08 4.56
CA LEU A 51 -14.55 16.16 4.13
C LEU A 51 -13.97 17.56 4.39
N SER A 52 -14.71 18.61 4.02
CA SER A 52 -14.29 20.00 4.24
C SER A 52 -14.15 20.34 5.72
N LEU A 53 -15.05 19.82 6.57
CA LEU A 53 -14.98 20.02 8.01
C LEU A 53 -13.72 19.39 8.61
N ILE A 54 -13.38 18.15 8.23
CA ILE A 54 -12.18 17.48 8.68
C ILE A 54 -10.92 18.22 8.22
N GLU A 55 -10.87 18.63 6.96
CA GLU A 55 -9.75 19.36 6.39
C GLU A 55 -9.53 20.71 7.10
N ASN A 56 -10.59 21.48 7.28
CA ASN A 56 -10.53 22.77 7.97
C ASN A 56 -10.05 22.63 9.43
N ASN A 57 -10.51 21.60 10.14
CA ASN A 57 -10.06 21.34 11.51
C ASN A 57 -8.59 20.92 11.55
N ALA A 58 -8.14 20.08 10.63
CA ALA A 58 -6.74 19.68 10.53
C ALA A 58 -5.84 20.89 10.24
N GLU A 59 -6.21 21.75 9.31
CA GLU A 59 -5.48 23.00 9.01
C GLU A 59 -5.48 23.98 10.19
N THR A 60 -6.57 24.06 10.94
CA THR A 60 -6.62 24.88 12.16
C THR A 60 -5.62 24.36 13.21
N ILE A 61 -5.52 23.03 13.42
CA ILE A 61 -4.55 22.44 14.32
C ILE A 61 -3.12 22.72 13.85
N LEU A 62 -2.84 22.58 12.55
CA LEU A 62 -1.51 22.86 11.99
C LEU A 62 -1.13 24.32 12.14
N GLN A 63 -2.08 25.25 12.02
CA GLN A 63 -1.83 26.69 12.15
C GLN A 63 -1.72 27.15 13.61
N GLU A 64 -2.62 26.74 14.49
CA GLU A 64 -2.73 27.27 15.84
C GLU A 64 -1.80 26.52 16.81
N ILE A 65 -1.71 25.20 16.70
CA ILE A 65 -0.90 24.34 17.56
C ILE A 65 0.45 24.07 16.92
N GLY A 66 0.46 23.66 15.65
CA GLY A 66 1.66 23.30 14.90
C GLY A 66 2.24 21.95 15.29
N VAL A 67 3.42 21.65 14.75
CA VAL A 67 4.17 20.40 14.94
C VAL A 67 5.59 20.72 15.39
N GLU A 68 6.12 19.95 16.33
CA GLU A 68 7.53 20.09 16.77
C GLU A 68 8.45 19.18 15.95
N PHE A 69 9.52 19.77 15.39
CA PHE A 69 10.60 19.09 14.69
C PHE A 69 11.84 19.12 15.57
N ARG A 70 11.93 18.19 16.53
CA ARG A 70 12.97 18.18 17.55
C ARG A 70 14.31 17.72 16.99
N GLY A 71 15.36 18.56 17.21
CA GLY A 71 16.72 18.23 16.80
C GLY A 71 16.93 18.19 15.29
N ASP A 72 16.04 18.73 14.48
CA ASP A 72 16.09 18.70 13.01
C ASP A 72 16.09 20.12 12.44
N ALA A 73 17.27 20.74 12.41
CA ALA A 73 17.46 22.08 11.88
C ALA A 73 17.19 22.16 10.37
N GLU A 74 17.42 21.09 9.62
CA GLU A 74 17.17 21.04 8.18
C GLU A 74 15.66 21.11 7.90
N ALA A 75 14.84 20.31 8.59
CA ALA A 75 13.40 20.37 8.48
C ALA A 75 12.84 21.75 8.83
N LEU A 76 13.31 22.37 9.91
CA LEU A 76 12.91 23.74 10.31
C LEU A 76 13.23 24.76 9.20
N GLN A 77 14.42 24.66 8.60
CA GLN A 77 14.79 25.55 7.50
C GLN A 77 13.95 25.34 6.25
N MET A 78 13.63 24.09 5.93
CA MET A 78 12.75 23.75 4.79
C MET A 78 11.35 24.34 5.00
N TRP A 79 10.75 24.17 6.17
CA TRP A 79 9.45 24.74 6.51
C TRP A 79 9.45 26.27 6.48
N LYS A 80 10.50 26.89 7.01
CA LYS A 80 10.67 28.35 6.95
C LYS A 80 10.72 28.84 5.50
N THR A 81 11.46 28.15 4.65
CA THR A 81 11.57 28.49 3.22
C THR A 81 10.23 28.31 2.51
N ALA A 82 9.44 27.32 2.91
CA ALA A 82 8.10 27.09 2.38
C ALA A 82 7.05 28.12 2.83
N GLY A 83 7.35 28.94 3.86
CA GLY A 83 6.46 29.99 4.35
C GLY A 83 5.73 29.66 5.64
N ALA A 84 6.17 28.63 6.39
CA ALA A 84 5.66 28.34 7.72
C ALA A 84 6.27 29.27 8.77
N ASP A 85 5.55 29.48 9.87
CA ASP A 85 6.03 30.22 11.05
C ASP A 85 6.80 29.29 11.99
N ILE A 86 8.03 29.69 12.39
CA ILE A 86 8.94 28.89 13.19
C ILE A 86 9.15 29.57 14.55
N ASP A 87 8.83 28.85 15.62
CA ASP A 87 9.02 29.28 17.01
C ASP A 87 9.83 28.20 17.75
N GLY A 88 11.14 28.38 17.85
CA GLY A 88 12.05 27.35 18.30
C GLY A 88 12.05 26.12 17.42
N GLU A 89 11.62 25.00 17.93
CA GLU A 89 11.44 23.74 17.17
C GLU A 89 9.98 23.54 16.69
N ARG A 90 9.07 24.46 17.02
CA ARG A 90 7.67 24.38 16.65
C ARG A 90 7.43 25.10 15.34
N VAL A 91 6.80 24.38 14.43
CA VAL A 91 6.39 24.85 13.10
C VAL A 91 4.89 25.03 13.09
N ARG A 92 4.40 26.25 12.86
CA ARG A 92 3.00 26.54 12.60
C ARG A 92 2.81 26.72 11.10
N ILE A 93 1.95 25.89 10.54
CA ILE A 93 1.74 25.82 9.09
C ILE A 93 0.47 26.60 8.73
N PRO A 94 0.59 27.72 7.99
CA PRO A 94 -0.57 28.49 7.56
C PRO A 94 -1.57 27.63 6.77
N LYS A 95 -2.87 27.94 6.92
CA LYS A 95 -3.93 27.24 6.18
C LYS A 95 -3.65 27.21 4.68
N GLY A 96 -3.89 26.07 4.06
CA GLY A 96 -3.70 25.82 2.64
C GLY A 96 -2.25 25.51 2.24
N LEU A 97 -1.23 25.86 3.05
CA LEU A 97 0.16 25.65 2.68
C LEU A 97 0.50 24.17 2.56
N CYS A 98 0.12 23.34 3.54
CA CYS A 98 0.38 21.91 3.52
C CYS A 98 -0.29 21.25 2.30
N LYS A 99 -1.56 21.54 2.07
CA LYS A 99 -2.32 21.04 0.91
C LYS A 99 -1.68 21.45 -0.41
N LYS A 100 -1.28 22.73 -0.53
CA LYS A 100 -0.59 23.22 -1.72
C LYS A 100 0.71 22.48 -2.00
N LEU A 101 1.57 22.31 -1.00
CA LEU A 101 2.84 21.60 -1.14
C LEU A 101 2.64 20.15 -1.58
N ILE A 102 1.64 19.46 -1.00
CA ILE A 102 1.30 18.08 -1.38
C ILE A 102 0.81 18.03 -2.82
N GLN A 103 -0.10 18.92 -3.22
CA GLN A 103 -0.65 18.96 -4.57
C GLN A 103 0.39 19.29 -5.63
N ASP A 104 1.34 20.18 -5.32
CA ASP A 104 2.41 20.57 -6.23
C ASP A 104 3.48 19.48 -6.40
N SER A 105 3.66 18.59 -5.42
CA SER A 105 4.75 17.61 -5.38
C SER A 105 4.32 16.15 -5.55
N ALA A 106 3.11 15.79 -5.15
CA ALA A 106 2.65 14.41 -5.18
C ALA A 106 2.21 13.98 -6.59
N PRO A 107 2.83 12.96 -7.20
CA PRO A 107 2.41 12.47 -8.50
C PRO A 107 1.10 11.70 -8.39
N ALA A 108 0.22 11.83 -9.40
CA ALA A 108 -1.03 11.07 -9.48
C ALA A 108 -0.80 9.56 -9.65
N GLU A 109 0.28 9.21 -10.34
CA GLU A 109 0.72 7.82 -10.54
C GLU A 109 2.25 7.76 -10.54
N PHE A 110 2.80 6.65 -10.03
CA PHE A 110 4.24 6.39 -10.09
C PHE A 110 4.52 4.90 -10.21
N THR A 111 5.76 4.57 -10.58
CA THR A 111 6.23 3.19 -10.61
C THR A 111 7.15 2.94 -9.43
N GLN A 112 6.78 1.98 -8.59
CA GLN A 112 7.68 1.44 -7.57
C GLN A 112 8.61 0.44 -8.24
N HIS A 113 9.89 0.76 -8.31
CA HIS A 113 10.91 -0.08 -8.92
C HIS A 113 11.35 -1.19 -7.98
N ALA A 114 11.24 -2.42 -8.45
CA ALA A 114 11.73 -3.60 -7.75
C ALA A 114 13.16 -3.95 -8.20
N ARG A 115 13.89 -4.73 -7.39
CA ARG A 115 15.19 -5.29 -7.78
C ARG A 115 15.08 -6.16 -9.05
N ASN A 116 14.01 -6.94 -9.18
CA ASN A 116 13.65 -7.59 -10.43
C ASN A 116 12.66 -6.70 -11.19
N PRO A 117 13.02 -6.13 -12.35
CA PRO A 117 12.14 -5.23 -13.10
C PRO A 117 10.79 -5.82 -13.50
N GLU A 118 10.69 -7.14 -13.64
CA GLU A 118 9.42 -7.84 -13.91
C GLU A 118 8.42 -7.73 -12.74
N ARG A 119 8.90 -7.31 -11.56
CA ARG A 119 8.12 -7.08 -10.35
C ARG A 119 7.89 -5.59 -10.08
N ASN A 120 8.18 -4.72 -11.03
CA ASN A 120 7.82 -3.31 -10.90
C ASN A 120 6.31 -3.15 -10.74
N VAL A 121 5.90 -2.25 -9.86
CA VAL A 121 4.50 -2.03 -9.53
C VAL A 121 4.10 -0.61 -9.88
N ARG A 122 3.04 -0.45 -10.66
CA ARG A 122 2.43 0.85 -10.94
C ARG A 122 1.37 1.16 -9.89
N ILE A 123 1.56 2.28 -9.20
CA ILE A 123 0.71 2.74 -8.09
C ILE A 123 0.00 4.03 -8.50
N GLY A 124 -1.26 4.15 -8.18
CA GLY A 124 -2.08 5.33 -8.45
C GLY A 124 -3.17 5.11 -9.48
N GLY A 125 -3.98 6.12 -9.69
CA GLY A 125 -5.12 6.09 -10.61
C GLY A 125 -6.11 4.97 -10.29
N LYS A 126 -6.40 4.14 -11.30
CA LYS A 126 -7.30 2.98 -11.17
C LYS A 126 -6.56 1.66 -10.94
N ASN A 127 -5.24 1.68 -10.81
CA ASN A 127 -4.47 0.47 -10.57
C ASN A 127 -4.71 -0.06 -9.16
N MET A 128 -5.02 -1.34 -9.03
CA MET A 128 -5.14 -2.01 -7.74
C MET A 128 -3.85 -2.74 -7.44
N VAL A 129 -3.29 -2.46 -6.27
CA VAL A 129 -2.08 -3.12 -5.77
C VAL A 129 -2.47 -3.95 -4.55
N LEU A 130 -2.21 -5.25 -4.62
CA LEU A 130 -2.49 -6.18 -3.53
C LEU A 130 -1.22 -6.43 -2.75
N VAL A 131 -1.31 -6.23 -1.45
CA VAL A 131 -0.22 -6.43 -0.48
C VAL A 131 -0.75 -7.17 0.74
N PRO A 132 0.09 -7.90 1.50
CA PRO A 132 -0.33 -8.48 2.76
C PRO A 132 -0.60 -7.39 3.81
N ALA A 133 -1.33 -7.75 4.87
CA ALA A 133 -1.40 -6.92 6.06
C ALA A 133 0.00 -6.78 6.69
N TYR A 134 0.27 -5.63 7.30
CA TYR A 134 1.57 -5.32 7.91
C TYR A 134 1.40 -4.50 9.20
N GLY A 135 2.50 -4.27 9.92
CA GLY A 135 2.51 -3.50 11.18
C GLY A 135 2.07 -4.31 12.40
N SER A 136 2.01 -5.65 12.32
CA SER A 136 1.67 -6.48 13.46
C SER A 136 2.92 -6.80 14.29
N PRO A 137 2.93 -6.51 15.61
CA PRO A 137 4.03 -6.90 16.50
C PRO A 137 4.00 -8.40 16.85
N PHE A 138 2.90 -9.09 16.56
CA PHE A 138 2.72 -10.49 16.90
C PHE A 138 2.57 -11.37 15.67
N VAL A 139 3.13 -12.56 15.77
CA VAL A 139 2.90 -13.67 14.83
C VAL A 139 2.23 -14.83 15.57
N ARG A 140 1.52 -15.65 14.81
CA ARG A 140 0.93 -16.88 15.33
C ARG A 140 1.21 -18.03 14.37
N ASP A 141 1.77 -19.10 14.87
CA ASP A 141 1.96 -20.34 14.15
C ASP A 141 1.26 -21.52 14.88
N LEU A 142 1.26 -22.69 14.24
CA LEU A 142 0.59 -23.88 14.80
C LEU A 142 1.35 -24.52 15.95
N GLU A 143 2.68 -24.32 16.00
CA GLU A 143 3.54 -25.00 16.97
C GLU A 143 3.73 -24.18 18.24
N LYS A 144 3.99 -22.87 18.08
CA LYS A 144 4.36 -21.96 19.20
C LYS A 144 3.24 -21.03 19.64
N GLY A 145 2.11 -21.05 18.92
CA GLY A 145 0.99 -20.16 19.21
C GLY A 145 1.30 -18.69 18.93
N ARG A 146 0.70 -17.76 19.69
CA ARG A 146 0.92 -16.31 19.55
C ARG A 146 2.16 -15.88 20.34
N ARG A 147 3.06 -15.17 19.67
CA ARG A 147 4.29 -14.63 20.25
C ARG A 147 4.72 -13.35 19.54
N TYR A 148 5.68 -12.64 20.08
CA TYR A 148 6.34 -11.56 19.33
C TYR A 148 7.04 -12.10 18.09
N ALA A 149 7.08 -11.29 17.05
CA ALA A 149 7.78 -11.63 15.82
C ALA A 149 9.30 -11.64 16.04
N THR A 150 9.98 -12.39 15.19
CA THR A 150 11.45 -12.43 15.10
C THR A 150 11.87 -12.02 13.69
N LEU A 151 13.16 -11.68 13.52
CA LEU A 151 13.72 -11.39 12.20
C LEU A 151 13.51 -12.56 11.21
N GLU A 152 13.56 -13.81 11.70
CA GLU A 152 13.30 -14.98 10.88
C GLU A 152 11.83 -15.01 10.39
N ASP A 153 10.88 -14.66 11.25
CA ASP A 153 9.47 -14.56 10.88
C ASP A 153 9.28 -13.50 9.78
N PHE A 154 9.89 -12.33 9.95
CA PHE A 154 9.87 -11.27 8.94
C PHE A 154 10.40 -11.77 7.60
N GLN A 155 11.57 -12.40 7.58
CA GLN A 155 12.17 -12.94 6.37
C GLN A 155 11.28 -14.02 5.72
N ASN A 156 10.65 -14.87 6.51
CA ASN A 156 9.76 -15.91 6.02
C ASN A 156 8.47 -15.34 5.43
N PHE A 157 7.87 -14.32 6.04
CA PHE A 157 6.72 -13.63 5.48
C PHE A 157 7.04 -12.91 4.17
N VAL A 158 8.21 -12.27 4.07
CA VAL A 158 8.67 -11.66 2.81
C VAL A 158 8.82 -12.71 1.71
N LYS A 159 9.41 -13.88 2.02
CA LYS A 159 9.51 -15.01 1.07
C LYS A 159 8.13 -15.50 0.63
N LEU A 160 7.19 -15.64 1.57
CA LEU A 160 5.82 -16.06 1.26
C LEU A 160 5.10 -15.05 0.36
N ALA A 161 5.22 -13.75 0.66
CA ALA A 161 4.64 -12.71 -0.18
C ALA A 161 5.22 -12.73 -1.60
N TYR A 162 6.54 -12.91 -1.72
CA TYR A 162 7.21 -13.00 -3.02
C TYR A 162 6.85 -14.27 -3.79
N SER A 163 6.60 -15.38 -3.10
CA SER A 163 6.27 -16.67 -3.70
C SER A 163 4.85 -16.75 -4.24
N THR A 164 3.95 -15.85 -3.84
CA THR A 164 2.58 -15.84 -4.36
C THR A 164 2.47 -14.99 -5.62
N PRO A 165 1.75 -15.47 -6.65
CA PRO A 165 1.48 -14.68 -7.84
C PRO A 165 0.38 -13.64 -7.62
N TYR A 166 -0.25 -13.59 -6.44
CA TYR A 166 -1.40 -12.72 -6.16
C TYR A 166 -1.03 -11.48 -5.32
N LEU A 167 0.21 -11.35 -4.88
CA LEU A 167 0.70 -10.16 -4.20
C LEU A 167 1.72 -9.45 -5.06
N HIS A 168 1.59 -8.12 -5.17
CA HIS A 168 2.46 -7.30 -5.99
C HIS A 168 3.81 -7.06 -5.30
N HIS A 169 3.80 -6.87 -3.99
CA HIS A 169 5.00 -6.72 -3.16
C HIS A 169 4.70 -7.09 -1.70
N SER A 170 5.71 -7.08 -0.85
CA SER A 170 5.56 -7.47 0.56
C SER A 170 4.86 -6.44 1.44
N GLY A 171 4.51 -5.27 0.91
CA GLY A 171 4.00 -4.15 1.72
C GLY A 171 5.13 -3.43 2.46
N GLY A 172 4.80 -2.86 3.59
CA GLY A 172 5.76 -2.28 4.53
C GLY A 172 6.39 -3.34 5.45
N THR A 173 6.51 -3.03 6.74
CA THR A 173 6.95 -4.00 7.75
C THR A 173 5.84 -5.02 7.99
N ILE A 174 6.00 -6.22 7.46
CA ILE A 174 4.98 -7.28 7.46
C ILE A 174 4.73 -7.82 8.87
N CYS A 175 5.76 -7.82 9.71
CA CYS A 175 5.68 -7.94 11.16
C CYS A 175 6.88 -7.20 11.78
N GLU A 176 6.76 -6.77 13.02
CA GLU A 176 7.84 -6.09 13.75
C GLU A 176 8.63 -7.11 14.57
N PRO A 177 9.89 -7.40 14.18
CA PRO A 177 10.77 -8.30 14.91
C PRO A 177 11.39 -7.68 16.16
#